data_9daee276e03c73f6693a4e347c125cfd
#
_entry.id   9daee276e03c73f6693a4e347c125cfd
#
_cell.length_a   1.000
_cell.length_b   1.000
_cell.length_c   1.000
_cell.angle_alpha   90.00
_cell.angle_beta   90.00
_cell.angle_gamma   90.00
#
_symmetry.space_group_name_H-M   'P 1'
#
loop_
_entity.id
_entity.type
_entity.pdbx_description
1 polymer ?
#
loop_
_entity_poly.entity_id
_entity_poly.type
_entity_poly.pdbx_seq_one_letter_code
_entity_poly.pdbx_strand_id
1 'polypeptide(L)'
;MFYNVAQGTTNHLARLAAEHSVIAEYAGRAHHIPAHRWRGAAGEIDLIFADGNVLILIEVKKRRNLSHTQQKRIYRPAIEYLADTGRSLATNMRFDVALVDRQGHIRVMENAVIQ
;
A
#
# COMPACT_ATOMS: atom_id res chain seq x y z
N MET A 1 15.09 -26.50 7.88
CA MET A 1 15.20 -25.30 8.73
C MET A 1 15.87 -24.14 8.01
N PHE A 2 17.06 -24.34 7.46
CA PHE A 2 17.72 -23.29 6.65
C PHE A 2 16.90 -22.90 5.44
N TYR A 3 16.23 -23.86 4.85
CA TYR A 3 15.40 -23.61 3.68
C TYR A 3 14.31 -22.57 3.98
N ASN A 4 13.63 -22.72 5.12
CA ASN A 4 12.56 -21.81 5.49
C ASN A 4 13.07 -20.41 5.79
N VAL A 5 14.22 -20.30 6.42
CA VAL A 5 14.84 -18.99 6.70
C VAL A 5 15.22 -18.31 5.39
N ALA A 6 15.87 -19.02 4.48
CA ALA A 6 16.25 -18.46 3.19
C ALA A 6 15.04 -18.05 2.37
N GLN A 7 13.98 -18.85 2.40
CA GLN A 7 12.76 -18.55 1.68
C GLN A 7 12.11 -17.29 2.23
N GLY A 8 12.02 -17.17 3.56
CA GLY A 8 11.46 -16.00 4.19
C GLY A 8 12.24 -14.73 3.87
N THR A 9 13.58 -14.81 3.87
CA THR A 9 14.44 -13.68 3.53
C THR A 9 14.22 -13.27 2.08
N THR A 10 14.14 -14.23 1.16
CA THR A 10 13.92 -13.94 -0.25
C THR A 10 12.57 -13.27 -0.47
N ASN A 11 11.51 -13.76 0.18
CA ASN A 11 10.19 -13.16 0.08
C ASN A 11 10.16 -11.75 0.63
N HIS A 12 10.86 -11.52 1.74
CA HIS A 12 10.94 -10.21 2.34
C HIS A 12 11.66 -9.21 1.42
N LEU A 13 12.77 -9.61 0.83
CA LEU A 13 13.51 -8.75 -0.09
C LEU A 13 12.71 -8.43 -1.34
N ALA A 14 12.00 -9.41 -1.88
CA ALA A 14 11.14 -9.19 -3.05
C ALA A 14 10.02 -8.20 -2.72
N ARG A 15 9.46 -8.31 -1.54
CA ARG A 15 8.41 -7.39 -1.07
C ARG A 15 8.95 -5.97 -0.95
N LEU A 16 10.12 -5.80 -0.34
CA LEU A 16 10.75 -4.48 -0.21
C LEU A 16 11.05 -3.88 -1.58
N ALA A 17 11.56 -4.68 -2.50
CA ALA A 17 11.85 -4.20 -3.85
C ALA A 17 10.58 -3.73 -4.56
N ALA A 18 9.50 -4.47 -4.42
CA ALA A 18 8.22 -4.08 -5.00
C ALA A 18 7.73 -2.75 -4.42
N GLU A 19 7.81 -2.60 -3.11
CA GLU A 19 7.39 -1.36 -2.46
C GLU A 19 8.25 -0.18 -2.90
N HIS A 20 9.56 -0.37 -3.00
CA HIS A 20 10.45 0.68 -3.48
C HIS A 20 10.12 1.11 -4.91
N SER A 21 9.79 0.15 -5.78
CA SER A 21 9.40 0.47 -7.14
C SER A 21 8.13 1.29 -7.19
N VAL A 22 7.16 0.96 -6.34
CA VAL A 22 5.91 1.72 -6.25
C VAL A 22 6.16 3.12 -5.72
N ILE A 23 7.00 3.24 -4.69
CA ILE A 23 7.38 4.54 -4.15
C ILE A 23 7.98 5.42 -5.23
N ALA A 24 8.90 4.89 -6.04
CA ALA A 24 9.51 5.64 -7.11
C ALA A 24 8.49 6.08 -8.16
N GLU A 25 7.53 5.23 -8.47
CA GLU A 25 6.47 5.56 -9.41
C GLU A 25 5.64 6.76 -8.92
N TYR A 26 5.24 6.73 -7.64
CA TYR A 26 4.44 7.83 -7.08
C TYR A 26 5.28 9.09 -6.86
N ALA A 27 6.54 8.95 -6.48
CA ALA A 27 7.43 10.09 -6.32
C ALA A 27 7.59 10.86 -7.64
N GLY A 28 7.62 10.12 -8.76
CA GLY A 28 7.68 10.73 -10.07
C GLY A 28 6.45 11.58 -10.41
N ARG A 29 5.37 11.41 -9.65
CA ARG A 29 4.15 12.23 -9.79
C ARG A 29 4.09 13.36 -8.78
N ALA A 30 5.20 13.66 -8.12
CA ALA A 30 5.32 14.74 -7.13
C ALA A 30 4.45 14.55 -5.89
N HIS A 31 4.21 13.31 -5.49
CA HIS A 31 3.50 13.00 -4.26
C HIS A 31 4.45 12.96 -3.08
N HIS A 32 3.94 13.28 -1.91
CA HIS A 32 4.68 13.17 -0.66
C HIS A 32 4.30 11.88 0.07
N ILE A 33 5.26 11.24 0.73
CA ILE A 33 5.03 9.97 1.43
C ILE A 33 5.00 10.20 2.93
N PRO A 34 3.82 10.27 3.56
CA PRO A 34 3.76 10.40 5.01
C PRO A 34 4.00 9.09 5.75
N ALA A 35 3.76 7.95 5.14
CA ALA A 35 3.94 6.68 5.81
C ALA A 35 4.28 5.55 4.84
N HIS A 36 5.14 4.66 5.29
CA HIS A 36 5.53 3.45 4.60
C HIS A 36 5.26 2.29 5.54
N ARG A 37 4.41 1.37 5.10
CA ARG A 37 4.05 0.19 5.88
C ARG A 37 3.54 0.57 7.26
N TRP A 38 2.43 1.30 7.28
CA TRP A 38 1.78 1.65 8.53
C TRP A 38 1.04 0.44 9.09
N ARG A 39 1.13 0.26 10.40
CA ARG A 39 0.49 -0.86 11.06
C ARG A 39 -0.26 -0.38 12.28
N GLY A 40 -1.52 -0.83 12.41
CA GLY A 40 -2.35 -0.55 13.58
C GLY A 40 -3.09 -1.80 14.02
N ALA A 41 -3.99 -1.62 14.96
CA ALA A 41 -4.75 -2.75 15.54
C ALA A 41 -5.68 -3.38 14.51
N ALA A 42 -6.22 -2.59 13.60
CA ALA A 42 -7.17 -3.08 12.60
C ALA A 42 -6.50 -3.68 11.37
N GLY A 43 -5.19 -3.51 11.22
CA GLY A 43 -4.48 -4.06 10.07
C GLY A 43 -3.31 -3.19 9.65
N GLU A 44 -2.88 -3.40 8.41
CA GLU A 44 -1.68 -2.79 7.87
C GLU A 44 -1.99 -2.12 6.53
N ILE A 45 -1.33 -0.99 6.26
CA ILE A 45 -1.40 -0.30 4.98
C ILE A 45 0.01 -0.25 4.42
N ASP A 46 0.20 -0.73 3.20
CA ASP A 46 1.54 -0.85 2.63
C ASP A 46 2.20 0.51 2.44
N LEU A 47 1.50 1.44 1.81
CA LEU A 47 2.01 2.78 1.54
C LEU A 47 0.90 3.80 1.68
N ILE A 48 1.25 4.99 2.16
CA ILE A 48 0.34 6.12 2.23
C ILE A 48 1.05 7.33 1.66
N PHE A 49 0.45 7.93 0.62
CA PHE A 49 0.96 9.13 0.00
C PHE A 49 0.00 10.28 0.24
N ALA A 50 0.53 11.47 0.37
CA ALA A 50 -0.28 12.68 0.45
C ALA A 50 -0.18 13.45 -0.86
N ASP A 51 -1.32 13.85 -1.38
CA ASP A 51 -1.40 14.68 -2.57
C ASP A 51 -2.37 15.81 -2.24
N GLY A 52 -1.82 16.95 -1.80
CA GLY A 52 -2.64 18.03 -1.31
C GLY A 52 -3.45 17.60 -0.11
N ASN A 53 -4.78 17.69 -0.21
CA ASN A 53 -5.70 17.32 0.85
C ASN A 53 -6.19 15.88 0.74
N VAL A 54 -5.69 15.12 -0.22
CA VAL A 54 -6.12 13.74 -0.44
C VAL A 54 -5.03 12.79 0.04
N LEU A 55 -5.42 11.78 0.79
CA LEU A 55 -4.52 10.68 1.13
C LEU A 55 -4.75 9.55 0.15
N ILE A 56 -3.66 9.03 -0.39
CA ILE A 56 -3.69 7.89 -1.29
C ILE A 56 -3.14 6.69 -0.53
N LEU A 57 -4.00 5.73 -0.27
CA LEU A 57 -3.62 4.50 0.41
C LEU A 57 -3.39 3.44 -0.66
N ILE A 58 -2.24 2.79 -0.62
CA ILE A 58 -1.81 1.91 -1.68
C ILE A 58 -1.57 0.51 -1.14
N GLU A 59 -2.21 -0.45 -1.78
CA GLU A 59 -1.94 -1.86 -1.55
C GLU A 59 -1.03 -2.34 -2.67
N VAL A 60 0.12 -2.89 -2.29
CA VAL A 60 1.09 -3.40 -3.26
C VAL A 60 0.88 -4.89 -3.39
N LYS A 61 0.57 -5.36 -4.60
CA LYS A 61 0.23 -6.76 -4.84
C LYS A 61 1.05 -7.32 -6.00
N LYS A 62 1.40 -8.58 -5.88
CA LYS A 62 1.84 -9.34 -7.04
C LYS A 62 0.63 -9.59 -7.92
N ARG A 63 0.87 -9.64 -9.20
CA ARG A 63 -0.14 -9.55 -10.25
C ARG A 63 -1.36 -10.46 -10.12
N ARG A 64 -1.31 -11.56 -9.36
CA ARG A 64 -2.39 -12.56 -9.38
C ARG A 64 -3.34 -12.53 -8.19
N ASN A 65 -3.11 -11.68 -7.21
CA ASN A 65 -3.75 -11.91 -5.90
C ASN A 65 -4.71 -10.82 -5.47
N LEU A 66 -5.29 -10.11 -6.42
CA LEU A 66 -6.25 -9.07 -6.10
C LEU A 66 -7.62 -9.68 -5.85
N SER A 67 -8.18 -9.45 -4.67
CA SER A 67 -9.50 -9.92 -4.32
C SER A 67 -10.30 -8.82 -3.65
N HIS A 68 -11.62 -8.93 -3.72
CA HIS A 68 -12.51 -7.98 -3.04
C HIS A 68 -12.32 -7.99 -1.54
N THR A 69 -12.03 -9.14 -0.98
CA THR A 69 -11.81 -9.26 0.46
C THR A 69 -10.61 -8.43 0.90
N GLN A 70 -9.54 -8.44 0.13
CA GLN A 70 -8.36 -7.64 0.44
C GLN A 70 -8.64 -6.15 0.31
N GLN A 71 -9.42 -5.74 -0.67
CA GLN A 71 -9.79 -4.34 -0.83
C GLN A 71 -10.61 -3.84 0.35
N LYS A 72 -11.53 -4.65 0.85
CA LYS A 72 -12.34 -4.27 2.01
C LYS A 72 -11.51 -4.14 3.29
N ARG A 73 -10.44 -4.91 3.42
CA ARG A 73 -9.61 -4.89 4.62
C ARG A 73 -8.90 -3.58 4.85
N ILE A 74 -8.70 -2.78 3.82
CA ILE A 74 -7.94 -1.54 3.95
C ILE A 74 -8.76 -0.43 4.62
N TYR A 75 -10.09 -0.56 4.62
CA TYR A 75 -10.95 0.50 5.14
C TYR A 75 -10.76 0.75 6.63
N ARG A 76 -10.75 -0.30 7.45
CA ARG A 76 -10.58 -0.14 8.90
C ARG A 76 -9.21 0.40 9.27
N PRO A 77 -8.10 -0.14 8.72
CA PRO A 77 -6.80 0.48 8.96
C PRO A 77 -6.74 1.94 8.53
N ALA A 78 -7.43 2.31 7.46
CA ALA A 78 -7.45 3.69 7.00
C ALA A 78 -8.09 4.62 8.02
N ILE A 79 -9.23 4.23 8.58
CA ILE A 79 -9.90 5.02 9.60
C ILE A 79 -9.02 5.14 10.84
N GLU A 80 -8.38 4.05 11.24
CA GLU A 80 -7.47 4.04 12.37
C GLU A 80 -6.29 4.99 12.14
N TYR A 81 -5.75 4.99 10.93
CA TYR A 81 -4.65 5.88 10.57
C TYR A 81 -5.05 7.34 10.71
N LEU A 82 -6.25 7.70 10.22
CA LEU A 82 -6.73 9.07 10.36
C LEU A 82 -6.83 9.47 11.82
N ALA A 83 -7.39 8.61 12.65
CA ALA A 83 -7.56 8.89 14.08
C ALA A 83 -6.20 9.03 14.76
N ASP A 84 -5.28 8.10 14.52
CA ASP A 84 -3.96 8.09 15.15
C ASP A 84 -3.11 9.30 14.77
N THR A 85 -3.28 9.82 13.58
CA THR A 85 -2.49 10.97 13.12
C THR A 85 -3.18 12.29 13.31
N GLY A 86 -4.33 12.30 14.00
CA GLY A 86 -5.07 13.52 14.28
C GLY A 86 -5.73 14.15 13.08
N ARG A 87 -5.91 13.38 12.01
CA ARG A 87 -6.59 13.88 10.81
C ARG A 87 -8.09 13.73 10.98
N SER A 88 -8.83 14.61 10.30
CA SER A 88 -10.27 14.53 10.26
C SER A 88 -10.74 13.21 9.64
N LEU A 89 -11.77 12.60 10.21
CA LEU A 89 -12.40 11.42 9.60
C LEU A 89 -13.09 11.76 8.29
N ALA A 90 -13.26 13.05 7.98
CA ALA A 90 -13.79 13.49 6.71
C ALA A 90 -12.68 13.73 5.67
N THR A 91 -11.43 13.37 5.98
CA THR A 91 -10.33 13.48 5.03
C THR A 91 -10.64 12.70 3.77
N ASN A 92 -10.43 13.32 2.61
CA ASN A 92 -10.59 12.64 1.33
C ASN A 92 -9.50 11.59 1.17
N MET A 93 -9.90 10.39 0.79
CA MET A 93 -8.96 9.29 0.58
C MET A 93 -9.22 8.64 -0.77
N ARG A 94 -8.14 8.18 -1.38
CA ARG A 94 -8.20 7.37 -2.59
C ARG A 94 -7.46 6.07 -2.31
N PHE A 95 -8.02 4.98 -2.77
CA PHE A 95 -7.43 3.65 -2.56
C PHE A 95 -6.92 3.14 -3.89
N ASP A 96 -5.62 2.97 -3.98
CA ASP A 96 -4.99 2.50 -5.20
C ASP A 96 -4.42 1.10 -4.97
N VAL A 97 -4.40 0.32 -6.03
CA VAL A 97 -3.72 -0.97 -6.03
C VAL A 97 -2.59 -0.90 -7.05
N ALA A 98 -1.39 -1.21 -6.59
CA ALA A 98 -0.22 -1.26 -7.44
C ALA A 98 0.14 -2.72 -7.67
N LEU A 99 0.03 -3.16 -8.92
CA LEU A 99 0.38 -4.51 -9.33
C LEU A 99 1.81 -4.51 -9.84
N VAL A 100 2.63 -5.38 -9.28
CA VAL A 100 4.04 -5.45 -9.62
C VAL A 100 4.33 -6.84 -10.19
N ASP A 101 4.90 -6.91 -11.39
CA ASP A 101 5.27 -8.18 -11.97
C ASP A 101 6.69 -8.58 -11.58
N ARG A 102 7.14 -9.73 -12.07
CA ARG A 102 8.46 -10.27 -11.71
C ARG A 102 9.62 -9.41 -12.20
N GLN A 103 9.40 -8.63 -13.24
CA GLN A 103 10.39 -7.75 -13.82
C GLN A 103 10.40 -6.37 -13.18
N GLY A 104 9.49 -6.14 -12.22
CA GLY A 104 9.38 -4.85 -11.56
C GLY A 104 8.52 -3.84 -12.30
N HIS A 105 7.82 -4.25 -13.33
CA HIS A 105 6.86 -3.36 -14.00
C HIS A 105 5.65 -3.15 -13.12
N ILE A 106 5.18 -1.91 -13.07
CA ILE A 106 4.11 -1.51 -12.16
C ILE A 106 2.90 -1.09 -12.98
N ARG A 107 1.75 -1.61 -12.58
CA ARG A 107 0.47 -1.15 -13.09
C ARG A 107 -0.33 -0.63 -11.91
N VAL A 108 -0.68 0.64 -11.94
CA VAL A 108 -1.45 1.27 -10.89
C VAL A 108 -2.92 1.30 -11.29
N MET A 109 -3.77 0.78 -10.41
CA MET A 109 -5.21 0.91 -10.56
C MET A 109 -5.67 1.93 -9.55
N GLU A 110 -5.93 3.14 -10.02
CA GLU A 110 -6.34 4.24 -9.16
C GLU A 110 -7.78 4.05 -8.72
N ASN A 111 -8.02 4.42 -7.47
CA ASN A 111 -9.36 4.37 -6.90
C ASN A 111 -10.00 2.99 -7.07
N ALA A 112 -9.22 1.96 -6.80
CA ALA A 112 -9.58 0.58 -7.08
C ALA A 112 -10.47 -0.04 -6.02
N VAL A 113 -10.60 0.60 -4.87
CA VAL A 113 -11.43 0.08 -3.79
C VAL A 113 -12.88 0.39 -4.08
N ILE A 114 -13.69 -0.61 -3.94
CA ILE A 114 -15.11 -0.54 -4.21
C ILE A 114 -15.84 -0.73 -2.90
N GLN A 115 -16.92 0.00 -2.73
CA GLN A 115 -17.73 -0.11 -1.51
C GLN A 115 -18.23 -1.52 -1.24
#